data_6cdc26cd800a49ab7a11e6ad1cfe44aa
#
_entry.id   6cdc26cd800a49ab7a11e6ad1cfe44aa
#
_cell.length_a   1.000
_cell.length_b   1.000
_cell.length_c   1.000
_cell.angle_alpha   90.00
_cell.angle_beta   90.00
_cell.angle_gamma   90.00
#
_symmetry.space_group_name_H-M   'P 1'
#
loop_
_entity.id
_entity.type
_entity.pdbx_description
1 polymer ?
#
loop_
_entity_poly.entity_id
_entity_poly.type
_entity_poly.pdbx_seq_one_letter_code
_entity_poly.pdbx_strand_id
1 'polypeptide(L)'
;MTFPRIMVRAGIVLALLGLAAMAFAQVIEYESNGEKYQTLTRRGLTVILTHMPVQVAGYGLIQVSIANGSDIHWTVKPEQFAYGNGPEATQALSADDVVNVMLAHASSSDTIKLITSYERALYAIPNMRGKNGYEERRQSALAFGGSTKLRAAAAAAAITLAQVRLAPGDSTDGAVFIRLPHDQKTLSGGRVVLKSEGETFEFNPD
;
A
#
# COMPACT_ATOMS: atom_id res chain seq x y z
N MET A 1 -14.61 -62.22 16.52
CA MET A 1 -14.51 -61.26 15.41
C MET A 1 -14.18 -59.90 15.96
N THR A 2 -12.91 -59.54 15.99
CA THR A 2 -12.39 -58.28 16.52
C THR A 2 -12.04 -57.37 15.35
N PHE A 3 -12.89 -56.40 15.04
CA PHE A 3 -12.62 -55.38 14.03
C PHE A 3 -11.52 -54.44 14.54
N PRO A 4 -10.57 -54.04 13.70
CA PRO A 4 -9.36 -53.34 14.12
C PRO A 4 -9.65 -51.88 14.43
N ARG A 5 -9.57 -51.49 15.71
CA ARG A 5 -9.57 -50.11 16.22
C ARG A 5 -8.46 -49.19 15.64
N ILE A 6 -7.57 -49.74 14.81
CA ILE A 6 -6.43 -49.06 14.20
C ILE A 6 -6.87 -48.20 13.00
N MET A 7 -7.85 -48.64 12.18
CA MET A 7 -8.31 -47.87 11.01
C MET A 7 -9.05 -46.59 11.34
N VAL A 8 -9.76 -46.54 12.47
CA VAL A 8 -10.51 -45.33 12.89
C VAL A 8 -9.55 -44.22 13.33
N ARG A 9 -8.42 -44.58 13.97
CA ARG A 9 -7.42 -43.59 14.44
C ARG A 9 -6.62 -43.00 13.29
N ALA A 10 -6.34 -43.72 12.24
CA ALA A 10 -5.65 -43.21 11.06
C ALA A 10 -6.50 -42.24 10.26
N GLY A 11 -7.81 -42.47 10.15
CA GLY A 11 -8.75 -41.56 9.48
C GLY A 11 -8.90 -40.20 10.20
N ILE A 12 -8.91 -40.16 11.53
CA ILE A 12 -9.03 -38.92 12.30
C ILE A 12 -7.75 -38.08 12.21
N VAL A 13 -6.57 -38.67 12.18
CA VAL A 13 -5.28 -37.97 12.03
C VAL A 13 -5.17 -37.37 10.62
N LEU A 14 -5.61 -38.06 9.58
CA LEU A 14 -5.62 -37.54 8.21
C LEU A 14 -6.62 -36.39 8.03
N ALA A 15 -7.78 -36.45 8.68
CA ALA A 15 -8.78 -35.39 8.67
C ALA A 15 -8.29 -34.11 9.40
N LEU A 16 -7.55 -34.25 10.50
CA LEU A 16 -6.96 -33.13 11.23
C LEU A 16 -5.80 -32.47 10.48
N LEU A 17 -5.01 -33.24 9.72
CA LEU A 17 -3.97 -32.70 8.83
C LEU A 17 -4.53 -31.94 7.61
N GLY A 18 -5.73 -32.30 7.14
CA GLY A 18 -6.41 -31.62 6.04
C GLY A 18 -7.00 -30.25 6.41
N LEU A 19 -7.33 -30.02 7.68
CA LEU A 19 -7.85 -28.72 8.15
C LEU A 19 -6.78 -27.66 8.37
N ALA A 20 -5.51 -28.04 8.48
CA ALA A 20 -4.41 -27.09 8.71
C ALA A 20 -3.97 -26.33 7.42
N ALA A 21 -4.47 -26.72 6.24
CA ALA A 21 -3.99 -26.20 4.96
C ALA A 21 -4.75 -24.97 4.43
N MET A 22 -5.77 -24.46 5.13
CA MET A 22 -6.52 -23.28 4.71
C MET A 22 -6.31 -22.10 5.66
N ALA A 23 -5.07 -21.75 5.96
CA ALA A 23 -4.78 -20.44 6.50
C ALA A 23 -4.92 -19.41 5.35
N PHE A 24 -6.16 -19.02 5.04
CA PHE A 24 -6.38 -17.84 4.21
C PHE A 24 -5.73 -16.66 4.93
N ALA A 25 -4.80 -16.00 4.27
CA ALA A 25 -4.24 -14.76 4.78
C ALA A 25 -5.39 -13.77 4.93
N GLN A 26 -5.75 -13.45 6.17
CA GLN A 26 -6.85 -12.56 6.51
C GLN A 26 -6.34 -11.13 6.58
N VAL A 27 -7.11 -10.19 6.07
CA VAL A 27 -6.88 -8.76 6.28
C VAL A 27 -7.13 -8.46 7.76
N ILE A 28 -6.14 -7.86 8.41
CA ILE A 28 -6.23 -7.38 9.79
C ILE A 28 -6.43 -5.87 9.74
N GLU A 29 -7.48 -5.39 10.38
CA GLU A 29 -7.80 -3.98 10.50
C GLU A 29 -7.44 -3.50 11.90
N TYR A 30 -6.85 -2.30 11.99
CA TYR A 30 -6.55 -1.64 13.25
C TYR A 30 -6.56 -0.12 13.08
N GLU A 31 -6.69 0.59 14.20
CA GLU A 31 -6.64 2.04 14.24
C GLU A 31 -5.41 2.50 15.02
N SER A 32 -4.73 3.52 14.52
CA SER A 32 -3.62 4.17 15.19
C SER A 32 -3.64 5.67 14.91
N ASN A 33 -3.64 6.47 15.98
CA ASN A 33 -3.69 7.95 15.92
C ASN A 33 -4.84 8.51 15.08
N GLY A 34 -6.00 7.81 15.07
CA GLY A 34 -7.20 8.20 14.32
C GLY A 34 -7.15 7.83 12.83
N GLU A 35 -6.12 7.13 12.37
CA GLU A 35 -6.03 6.59 11.01
C GLU A 35 -6.33 5.08 11.04
N LYS A 36 -7.13 4.61 10.08
CA LYS A 36 -7.48 3.20 9.93
C LYS A 36 -6.51 2.52 8.97
N TYR A 37 -5.96 1.40 9.40
CA TYR A 37 -5.01 0.61 8.64
C TYR A 37 -5.55 -0.77 8.34
N GLN A 38 -5.20 -1.27 7.17
CA GLN A 38 -5.40 -2.66 6.79
C GLN A 38 -4.05 -3.31 6.54
N THR A 39 -3.86 -4.51 7.05
CA THR A 39 -2.63 -5.28 6.90
C THR A 39 -2.93 -6.66 6.34
N LEU A 40 -2.11 -7.10 5.40
CA LEU A 40 -2.20 -8.43 4.81
C LEU A 40 -0.79 -8.97 4.56
N THR A 41 -0.56 -10.22 5.00
CA THR A 41 0.70 -10.92 4.74
C THR A 41 0.46 -12.12 3.84
N ARG A 42 1.19 -12.22 2.73
CA ARG A 42 1.20 -13.40 1.83
C ARG A 42 2.64 -13.76 1.48
N ARG A 43 2.98 -15.02 1.56
CA ARG A 43 4.33 -15.57 1.30
C ARG A 43 5.45 -14.73 1.92
N GLY A 44 5.23 -14.24 3.15
CA GLY A 44 6.20 -13.44 3.90
C GLY A 44 6.29 -11.97 3.48
N LEU A 45 5.61 -11.53 2.43
CA LEU A 45 5.45 -10.10 2.15
C LEU A 45 4.28 -9.55 2.96
N THR A 46 4.54 -8.57 3.81
CA THR A 46 3.53 -7.84 4.57
C THR A 46 3.27 -6.49 3.93
N VAL A 47 2.01 -6.21 3.61
CA VAL A 47 1.56 -4.94 3.07
C VAL A 47 0.60 -4.30 4.07
N ILE A 48 0.89 -3.07 4.46
CA ILE A 48 0.05 -2.23 5.32
C ILE A 48 -0.39 -1.05 4.47
N LEU A 49 -1.66 -0.69 4.52
CA LEU A 49 -2.16 0.49 3.82
C LEU A 49 -3.16 1.28 4.67
N THR A 50 -3.27 2.57 4.35
CA THR A 50 -4.34 3.45 4.82
C THR A 50 -4.73 4.45 3.72
N HIS A 51 -6.00 4.80 3.66
CA HIS A 51 -6.50 5.84 2.78
C HIS A 51 -6.14 7.21 3.37
N MET A 52 -5.49 8.05 2.57
CA MET A 52 -5.19 9.42 3.00
C MET A 52 -6.42 10.30 2.73
N PRO A 53 -6.91 11.06 3.72
CA PRO A 53 -8.12 11.90 3.55
C PRO A 53 -7.79 13.19 2.78
N VAL A 54 -7.14 13.05 1.64
CA VAL A 54 -6.66 14.17 0.82
C VAL A 54 -6.87 13.87 -0.67
N GLN A 55 -7.27 14.91 -1.40
CA GLN A 55 -7.31 14.91 -2.85
C GLN A 55 -6.35 15.97 -3.38
N VAL A 56 -5.54 15.60 -4.37
CA VAL A 56 -4.60 16.50 -5.03
C VAL A 56 -4.69 16.30 -6.54
N ALA A 57 -4.92 17.38 -7.29
CA ALA A 57 -5.02 17.38 -8.75
C ALA A 57 -5.99 16.33 -9.35
N GLY A 58 -7.06 15.97 -8.64
CA GLY A 58 -8.06 14.97 -9.06
C GLY A 58 -7.68 13.52 -8.71
N TYR A 59 -6.67 13.31 -7.87
CA TYR A 59 -6.22 12.01 -7.40
C TYR A 59 -6.45 11.85 -5.90
N GLY A 60 -6.95 10.68 -5.50
CA GLY A 60 -6.92 10.21 -4.13
C GLY A 60 -5.60 9.47 -3.85
N LEU A 61 -5.20 9.42 -2.60
CA LEU A 61 -3.93 8.86 -2.19
C LEU A 61 -4.12 7.72 -1.17
N ILE A 62 -3.30 6.69 -1.32
CA ILE A 62 -3.17 5.60 -0.37
C ILE A 62 -1.72 5.59 0.12
N GLN A 63 -1.49 5.68 1.42
CA GLN A 63 -0.18 5.40 1.99
C GLN A 63 -0.02 3.89 2.09
N VAL A 64 1.13 3.37 1.66
CA VAL A 64 1.49 1.96 1.77
C VAL A 64 2.83 1.80 2.45
N SER A 65 2.95 0.76 3.26
CA SER A 65 4.20 0.31 3.87
C SER A 65 4.35 -1.18 3.64
N ILE A 66 5.49 -1.59 3.12
CA ILE A 66 5.73 -2.95 2.65
C ILE A 66 7.01 -3.48 3.29
N ALA A 67 6.91 -4.66 3.91
CA ALA A 67 8.04 -5.34 4.54
C ALA A 67 8.20 -6.76 3.97
N ASN A 68 9.41 -7.10 3.56
CA ASN A 68 9.74 -8.43 3.07
C ASN A 68 10.33 -9.29 4.19
N GLY A 69 9.49 -10.09 4.84
CA GLY A 69 9.89 -11.09 5.83
C GLY A 69 10.15 -12.48 5.24
N SER A 70 10.13 -12.62 3.90
CA SER A 70 10.41 -13.88 3.21
C SER A 70 11.90 -14.03 2.91
N ASP A 71 12.28 -15.17 2.36
CA ASP A 71 13.63 -15.51 1.90
C ASP A 71 13.87 -15.19 0.41
N ILE A 72 12.88 -14.66 -0.31
CA ILE A 72 12.96 -14.28 -1.72
C ILE A 72 12.95 -12.76 -1.90
N HIS A 73 13.36 -12.30 -3.07
CA HIS A 73 13.20 -10.91 -3.46
C HIS A 73 11.80 -10.63 -3.97
N TRP A 74 11.29 -9.43 -3.66
CA TRP A 74 10.01 -8.93 -4.17
C TRP A 74 10.23 -7.65 -4.96
N THR A 75 9.61 -7.54 -6.12
CA THR A 75 9.60 -6.30 -6.90
C THR A 75 8.25 -5.63 -6.72
N VAL A 76 8.26 -4.40 -6.21
CA VAL A 76 7.05 -3.60 -6.00
C VAL A 76 7.18 -2.29 -6.75
N LYS A 77 6.08 -1.88 -7.39
CA LYS A 77 5.96 -0.60 -8.10
C LYS A 77 4.52 -0.08 -8.02
N PRO A 78 4.32 1.25 -8.12
CA PRO A 78 2.98 1.86 -7.98
C PRO A 78 1.95 1.26 -8.93
N GLU A 79 2.31 1.00 -10.19
CA GLU A 79 1.41 0.52 -11.24
C GLU A 79 0.88 -0.91 -11.01
N GLN A 80 1.38 -1.61 -10.00
CA GLN A 80 0.84 -2.90 -9.57
C GLN A 80 -0.39 -2.75 -8.66
N PHE A 81 -0.66 -1.52 -8.19
CA PHE A 81 -1.85 -1.20 -7.42
C PHE A 81 -3.01 -0.81 -8.33
N ALA A 82 -4.20 -1.26 -7.97
CA ALA A 82 -5.45 -0.84 -8.60
C ALA A 82 -6.51 -0.57 -7.53
N TYR A 83 -7.45 0.32 -7.82
CA TYR A 83 -8.56 0.67 -6.95
C TYR A 83 -9.89 0.59 -7.68
N GLY A 84 -10.89 0.01 -7.05
CA GLY A 84 -12.23 -0.12 -7.61
C GLY A 84 -12.77 -1.55 -7.48
N ASN A 85 -13.89 -1.80 -8.13
CA ASN A 85 -14.57 -3.09 -8.09
C ASN A 85 -14.60 -3.72 -9.50
N GLY A 86 -14.08 -4.93 -9.62
CA GLY A 86 -14.13 -5.70 -10.86
C GLY A 86 -13.22 -5.18 -12.00
N PRO A 87 -13.63 -5.38 -13.25
CA PRO A 87 -12.78 -5.10 -14.41
C PRO A 87 -12.52 -3.61 -14.69
N GLU A 88 -13.30 -2.73 -14.09
CA GLU A 88 -13.16 -1.27 -14.24
C GLU A 88 -12.24 -0.64 -13.19
N ALA A 89 -11.48 -1.45 -12.43
CA ALA A 89 -10.55 -0.95 -11.44
C ALA A 89 -9.51 -0.01 -12.08
N THR A 90 -9.35 1.17 -11.48
CA THR A 90 -8.40 2.19 -11.93
C THR A 90 -7.01 1.85 -11.42
N GLN A 91 -6.05 1.77 -12.33
CA GLN A 91 -4.65 1.53 -12.01
C GLN A 91 -4.00 2.80 -11.44
N ALA A 92 -3.07 2.61 -10.50
CA ALA A 92 -2.30 3.71 -9.94
C ALA A 92 -1.33 4.30 -10.97
N LEU A 93 -0.99 5.58 -10.78
CA LEU A 93 0.01 6.26 -11.60
C LEU A 93 1.42 5.74 -11.32
N SER A 94 2.26 5.76 -12.34
CA SER A 94 3.71 5.66 -12.17
C SER A 94 4.27 6.86 -11.42
N ALA A 95 5.47 6.73 -10.86
CA ALA A 95 6.13 7.85 -10.18
C ALA A 95 6.36 9.05 -11.12
N ASP A 96 6.73 8.79 -12.36
CA ASP A 96 6.96 9.84 -13.37
C ASP A 96 5.66 10.54 -13.76
N ASP A 97 4.54 9.79 -13.91
CA ASP A 97 3.23 10.36 -14.21
C ASP A 97 2.72 11.24 -13.07
N VAL A 98 2.99 10.87 -11.81
CA VAL A 98 2.66 11.71 -10.64
C VAL A 98 3.35 13.07 -10.75
N VAL A 99 4.64 13.09 -11.06
CA VAL A 99 5.40 14.34 -11.25
C VAL A 99 4.79 15.18 -12.39
N ASN A 100 4.50 14.56 -13.53
CA ASN A 100 3.90 15.24 -14.68
C ASN A 100 2.52 15.85 -14.36
N VAL A 101 1.68 15.12 -13.62
CA VAL A 101 0.37 15.61 -13.18
C VAL A 101 0.52 16.81 -12.25
N MET A 102 1.45 16.77 -11.31
CA MET A 102 1.70 17.90 -10.40
C MET A 102 2.22 19.13 -11.15
N LEU A 103 3.14 18.97 -12.08
CA LEU A 103 3.63 20.06 -12.93
C LEU A 103 2.51 20.70 -13.76
N ALA A 104 1.53 19.93 -14.20
CA ALA A 104 0.41 20.43 -14.99
C ALA A 104 -0.69 21.08 -14.14
N HIS A 105 -1.08 20.47 -13.02
CA HIS A 105 -2.36 20.74 -12.35
C HIS A 105 -2.28 21.12 -10.87
N ALA A 106 -1.09 21.11 -10.24
CA ALA A 106 -0.99 21.38 -8.80
C ALA A 106 -1.37 22.82 -8.45
N SER A 107 -1.96 22.96 -7.27
CA SER A 107 -2.33 24.22 -6.61
C SER A 107 -1.31 24.65 -5.55
N SER A 108 -1.44 25.87 -5.03
CA SER A 108 -0.54 26.42 -3.98
C SER A 108 -0.58 25.65 -2.67
N SER A 109 -1.70 24.98 -2.35
CA SER A 109 -1.85 24.22 -1.10
C SER A 109 -1.34 22.79 -1.19
N ASP A 110 -1.05 22.27 -2.39
CA ASP A 110 -0.83 20.85 -2.59
C ASP A 110 0.49 20.35 -1.98
N THR A 111 1.53 21.17 -1.98
CA THR A 111 2.80 20.85 -1.30
C THR A 111 2.58 20.47 0.17
N ILE A 112 1.89 21.36 0.92
CA ILE A 112 1.64 21.14 2.35
C ILE A 112 0.69 19.96 2.56
N LYS A 113 -0.39 19.86 1.77
CA LYS A 113 -1.34 18.75 1.86
C LYS A 113 -0.66 17.40 1.68
N LEU A 114 0.18 17.27 0.66
CA LEU A 114 0.91 16.03 0.36
C LEU A 114 1.79 15.60 1.53
N ILE A 115 2.68 16.48 1.97
CA ILE A 115 3.64 16.17 3.05
C ILE A 115 2.90 15.88 4.36
N THR A 116 1.99 16.77 4.79
CA THR A 116 1.32 16.62 6.09
C THR A 116 0.45 15.36 6.16
N SER A 117 -0.30 15.07 5.07
CA SER A 117 -1.17 13.89 5.06
C SER A 117 -0.35 12.59 5.01
N TYR A 118 0.74 12.59 4.25
CA TYR A 118 1.64 11.43 4.19
C TYR A 118 2.32 11.16 5.53
N GLU A 119 2.86 12.20 6.17
CA GLU A 119 3.51 12.06 7.49
C GLU A 119 2.55 11.61 8.57
N ARG A 120 1.31 12.11 8.58
CA ARG A 120 0.28 11.63 9.49
C ARG A 120 0.07 10.12 9.34
N ALA A 121 -0.08 9.64 8.12
CA ALA A 121 -0.27 8.24 7.83
C ALA A 121 0.98 7.40 8.15
N LEU A 122 2.17 7.86 7.76
CA LEU A 122 3.41 7.11 7.96
C LEU A 122 3.78 6.95 9.44
N TYR A 123 3.74 8.06 10.20
CA TYR A 123 4.22 8.07 11.60
C TYR A 123 3.21 7.48 12.60
N ALA A 124 1.99 7.21 12.17
CA ALA A 124 1.03 6.50 12.98
C ALA A 124 1.26 4.98 12.99
N ILE A 125 2.10 4.43 12.09
CA ILE A 125 2.42 3.01 12.07
C ILE A 125 3.51 2.72 13.12
N PRO A 126 3.24 1.92 14.18
CA PRO A 126 4.22 1.61 15.19
C PRO A 126 5.45 0.89 14.60
N ASN A 127 6.64 1.35 14.99
CA ASN A 127 7.93 0.77 14.59
C ASN A 127 8.25 0.77 13.08
N MET A 128 7.42 1.39 12.24
CA MET A 128 7.75 1.62 10.84
C MET A 128 8.59 2.89 10.73
N ARG A 129 9.85 2.71 10.40
CA ARG A 129 10.69 3.81 9.91
C ARG A 129 11.04 3.45 8.48
N GLY A 130 10.56 4.25 7.54
CA GLY A 130 10.94 4.10 6.15
C GLY A 130 12.46 4.20 6.02
N LYS A 131 13.07 3.14 5.48
CA LYS A 131 14.50 3.13 5.15
C LYS A 131 14.76 3.58 3.71
N ASN A 132 13.75 4.16 3.08
CA ASN A 132 13.76 4.50 1.66
C ASN A 132 14.29 5.90 1.33
N GLY A 133 14.90 6.60 2.31
CA GLY A 133 15.44 7.96 2.13
C GLY A 133 14.35 9.05 2.05
N TYR A 134 13.17 8.81 2.62
CA TYR A 134 12.08 9.79 2.62
C TYR A 134 12.48 11.13 3.25
N GLU A 135 13.16 11.12 4.40
CA GLU A 135 13.53 12.35 5.11
C GLU A 135 14.44 13.26 4.28
N GLU A 136 15.41 12.69 3.57
CA GLU A 136 16.32 13.44 2.69
C GLU A 136 15.54 14.02 1.49
N ARG A 137 14.66 13.22 0.87
CA ARG A 137 13.82 13.68 -0.24
C ARG A 137 12.85 14.78 0.21
N ARG A 138 12.25 14.62 1.39
CA ARG A 138 11.35 15.61 2.00
C ARG A 138 12.08 16.93 2.25
N GLN A 139 13.25 16.90 2.88
CA GLN A 139 14.04 18.10 3.14
C GLN A 139 14.40 18.80 1.83
N SER A 140 14.84 18.06 0.83
CA SER A 140 15.14 18.58 -0.50
C SER A 140 13.89 19.22 -1.15
N ALA A 141 12.74 18.57 -1.07
CA ALA A 141 11.48 19.08 -1.63
C ALA A 141 11.00 20.37 -0.93
N LEU A 142 11.13 20.46 0.39
CA LEU A 142 10.76 21.65 1.16
C LEU A 142 11.72 22.82 0.98
N ALA A 143 13.03 22.54 0.81
CA ALA A 143 14.04 23.55 0.52
C ALA A 143 14.03 24.00 -0.95
N PHE A 144 13.32 23.27 -1.82
CA PHE A 144 13.31 23.52 -3.25
C PHE A 144 12.67 24.87 -3.58
N GLY A 145 13.47 25.76 -4.16
CA GLY A 145 12.99 27.04 -4.71
C GLY A 145 12.27 26.83 -6.04
N GLY A 146 11.39 27.78 -6.42
CA GLY A 146 10.76 27.72 -7.72
C GLY A 146 9.23 27.94 -7.67
N SER A 147 8.58 27.66 -8.79
CA SER A 147 7.13 27.86 -8.92
C SER A 147 6.35 26.91 -8.00
N THR A 148 5.11 27.27 -7.72
CA THR A 148 4.17 26.46 -6.96
C THR A 148 4.07 25.02 -7.49
N LYS A 149 3.99 24.86 -8.80
CA LYS A 149 3.89 23.56 -9.45
C LYS A 149 5.15 22.72 -9.29
N LEU A 150 6.32 23.32 -9.42
CA LEU A 150 7.61 22.64 -9.18
C LEU A 150 7.74 22.15 -7.73
N ARG A 151 7.35 22.99 -6.75
CA ARG A 151 7.36 22.59 -5.33
C ARG A 151 6.39 21.43 -5.05
N ALA A 152 5.20 21.48 -5.62
CA ALA A 152 4.22 20.39 -5.47
C ALA A 152 4.70 19.09 -6.15
N ALA A 153 5.34 19.19 -7.31
CA ALA A 153 5.94 18.05 -8.00
C ALA A 153 7.09 17.42 -7.17
N ALA A 154 7.96 18.25 -6.59
CA ALA A 154 9.02 17.79 -5.71
C ALA A 154 8.48 17.11 -4.44
N ALA A 155 7.42 17.69 -3.82
CA ALA A 155 6.75 17.09 -2.67
C ALA A 155 6.09 15.74 -3.04
N ALA A 156 5.40 15.67 -4.17
CA ALA A 156 4.81 14.43 -4.65
C ALA A 156 5.87 13.36 -4.94
N ALA A 157 6.96 13.72 -5.62
CA ALA A 157 8.08 12.82 -5.87
C ALA A 157 8.71 12.28 -4.56
N ALA A 158 8.77 13.13 -3.51
CA ALA A 158 9.33 12.72 -2.22
C ALA A 158 8.51 11.64 -1.52
N ILE A 159 7.17 11.67 -1.66
CA ILE A 159 6.27 10.73 -0.98
C ILE A 159 5.84 9.56 -1.87
N THR A 160 5.93 9.66 -3.20
CA THR A 160 5.46 8.61 -4.11
C THR A 160 6.23 7.31 -3.90
N LEU A 161 5.52 6.19 -3.88
CA LEU A 161 6.12 4.86 -3.90
C LEU A 161 6.98 4.73 -5.17
N ALA A 162 8.26 4.50 -5.00
CA ALA A 162 9.17 4.22 -6.11
C ALA A 162 9.18 2.72 -6.42
N GLN A 163 9.50 2.36 -7.67
CA GLN A 163 9.82 0.97 -7.97
C GLN A 163 11.03 0.53 -7.16
N VAL A 164 10.90 -0.58 -6.45
CA VAL A 164 11.94 -1.12 -5.58
C VAL A 164 11.97 -2.65 -5.66
N ARG A 165 13.17 -3.21 -5.56
CA ARG A 165 13.39 -4.65 -5.35
C ARG A 165 13.82 -4.85 -3.90
N LEU A 166 12.91 -5.39 -3.10
CA LEU A 166 13.10 -5.66 -1.68
C LEU A 166 13.84 -6.99 -1.49
N ALA A 167 15.02 -6.96 -0.90
CA ALA A 167 15.68 -8.16 -0.42
C ALA A 167 15.02 -8.70 0.86
N PRO A 168 15.31 -9.95 1.28
CA PRO A 168 14.90 -10.46 2.58
C PRO A 168 15.26 -9.51 3.72
N GLY A 169 14.25 -9.14 4.54
CA GLY A 169 14.41 -8.21 5.66
C GLY A 169 14.29 -6.73 5.30
N ASP A 170 14.18 -6.38 4.01
CA ASP A 170 13.99 -5.00 3.57
C ASP A 170 12.54 -4.53 3.75
N SER A 171 12.40 -3.21 3.84
CA SER A 171 11.09 -2.54 3.83
C SER A 171 11.13 -1.26 3.01
N THR A 172 9.96 -0.85 2.53
CA THR A 172 9.74 0.42 1.83
C THR A 172 8.39 0.99 2.20
N ASP A 173 8.21 2.27 1.94
CA ASP A 173 6.94 2.98 2.09
C ASP A 173 6.79 4.01 0.96
N GLY A 174 5.57 4.47 0.77
CA GLY A 174 5.27 5.51 -0.21
C GLY A 174 3.78 5.75 -0.36
N ALA A 175 3.43 6.80 -1.10
CA ALA A 175 2.07 7.09 -1.50
C ALA A 175 1.80 6.54 -2.91
N VAL A 176 0.62 5.97 -3.08
CA VAL A 176 0.09 5.50 -4.37
C VAL A 176 -1.02 6.45 -4.78
N PHE A 177 -0.94 6.99 -6.00
CA PHE A 177 -1.87 7.97 -6.55
C PHE A 177 -2.87 7.29 -7.49
N ILE A 178 -4.16 7.43 -7.19
CA ILE A 178 -5.25 6.82 -7.94
C ILE A 178 -6.20 7.89 -8.43
N ARG A 179 -6.53 7.88 -9.72
CA ARG A 179 -7.47 8.83 -10.28
C ARG A 179 -8.85 8.59 -9.69
N LEU A 180 -9.44 9.67 -9.15
CA LEU A 180 -10.81 9.62 -8.62
C LEU A 180 -11.84 9.68 -9.76
N PRO A 181 -12.96 8.95 -9.66
CA PRO A 181 -14.15 9.20 -10.47
C PRO A 181 -14.60 10.66 -10.32
N HIS A 182 -15.28 11.19 -11.34
CA HIS A 182 -15.63 12.62 -11.44
C HIS A 182 -16.48 13.14 -10.27
N ASP A 183 -17.24 12.28 -9.63
CA ASP A 183 -18.17 12.58 -8.54
C ASP A 183 -17.62 12.32 -7.14
N GLN A 184 -16.40 11.76 -7.05
CA GLN A 184 -15.78 11.41 -5.77
C GLN A 184 -14.70 12.41 -5.35
N LYS A 185 -14.70 12.74 -4.06
CA LYS A 185 -13.67 13.60 -3.43
C LYS A 185 -12.60 12.81 -2.68
N THR A 186 -12.89 11.55 -2.37
CA THR A 186 -11.99 10.65 -1.64
C THR A 186 -12.14 9.24 -2.20
N LEU A 187 -11.15 8.40 -1.99
CA LEU A 187 -11.27 6.97 -2.23
C LEU A 187 -12.22 6.38 -1.18
N SER A 188 -13.37 5.86 -1.60
CA SER A 188 -14.36 5.25 -0.71
C SER A 188 -15.16 4.19 -1.45
N GLY A 189 -15.48 3.07 -0.77
CA GLY A 189 -16.29 1.99 -1.30
C GLY A 189 -15.64 1.11 -2.37
N GLY A 190 -14.38 1.36 -2.74
CA GLY A 190 -13.60 0.56 -3.68
C GLY A 190 -12.56 -0.30 -2.97
N ARG A 191 -12.26 -1.45 -3.56
CA ARG A 191 -11.21 -2.37 -3.09
C ARG A 191 -9.85 -1.92 -3.61
N VAL A 192 -8.81 -2.01 -2.77
CA VAL A 192 -7.42 -1.88 -3.21
C VAL A 192 -6.86 -3.25 -3.52
N VAL A 193 -6.21 -3.39 -4.66
CA VAL A 193 -5.58 -4.64 -5.08
C VAL A 193 -4.13 -4.37 -5.47
N LEU A 194 -3.19 -5.11 -4.87
CA LEU A 194 -1.80 -5.17 -5.29
C LEU A 194 -1.53 -6.54 -5.92
N LYS A 195 -0.92 -6.56 -7.11
CA LYS A 195 -0.46 -7.79 -7.78
C LYS A 195 1.06 -7.75 -7.92
N SER A 196 1.76 -8.68 -7.26
CA SER A 196 3.22 -8.76 -7.29
C SER A 196 3.68 -10.21 -7.23
N GLU A 197 4.65 -10.58 -8.04
CA GLU A 197 5.30 -11.92 -8.10
C GLU A 197 4.29 -13.09 -8.10
N GLY A 198 3.16 -12.93 -8.82
CA GLY A 198 2.11 -13.94 -8.90
C GLY A 198 1.14 -13.99 -7.73
N GLU A 199 1.35 -13.18 -6.70
CA GLU A 199 0.44 -13.04 -5.56
C GLU A 199 -0.50 -11.84 -5.74
N THR A 200 -1.69 -11.97 -5.16
CA THR A 200 -2.69 -10.91 -5.14
C THR A 200 -3.03 -10.55 -3.69
N PHE A 201 -2.82 -9.31 -3.34
CA PHE A 201 -3.22 -8.74 -2.04
C PHE A 201 -4.47 -7.91 -2.27
N GLU A 202 -5.57 -8.29 -1.62
CA GLU A 202 -6.85 -7.59 -1.72
C GLU A 202 -7.22 -7.02 -0.36
N PHE A 203 -7.53 -5.73 -0.35
CA PHE A 203 -7.94 -5.00 0.84
C PHE A 203 -9.39 -4.54 0.69
N ASN A 204 -10.13 -4.60 1.78
CA ASN A 204 -11.56 -4.28 1.77
C ASN A 204 -11.80 -2.80 1.47
N PRO A 205 -12.96 -2.44 0.88
CA PRO A 205 -13.40 -1.06 0.85
C PRO A 205 -13.67 -0.55 2.27
N ASP A 206 -13.36 0.72 2.51
CA ASP A 206 -13.73 1.43 3.75
C ASP A 206 -15.24 1.74 3.79
#